data_59d74ca07e5f3a9d11742536d3c13cc8
#
_entry.id   59d74ca07e5f3a9d11742536d3c13cc8
#
_cell.length_a   1.000
_cell.length_b   1.000
_cell.length_c   1.000
_cell.angle_alpha   90.00
_cell.angle_beta   90.00
_cell.angle_gamma   90.00
#
_symmetry.space_group_name_H-M   'P 1'
#
loop_
_entity.id
_entity.type
_entity.pdbx_description
1 polymer ?
#
loop_
_entity_poly.entity_id
_entity_poly.type
_entity_poly.pdbx_seq_one_letter_code
_entity_poly.pdbx_strand_id
1 'polypeptide(L)'
;LLASSAASDVYKRQAIDATGNKWYEDSNGIKNLVAGYNRPEFLWRSNKNESADLEKDQYPPSLFGKGRVNPTQNLVDAFPALNGYPISDPKSGYNAQNPYADRDPRLALYIIYNGSKAGNSSSVITTAVDGTNNDAMNKFDGASTRTGYYLRKFLDMNVNANPSNTTNGYHIKPWIRYTEIFLGYAEAANEAWGPQGKGANSYSAYDVIKAIRQRAGVGENGGDPYLESVKNDQNKMRELIRNERRLELCFEGFRFWDLRRWKVDISKLNETAKGMKITGTHHEVVDVEKRDYKDYMYYGPVPYSEMLKFDALIQNKGW
;
A
#
# COMPACT_ATOMS: atom_id res chain seq x y z
N LEU A 1 18.23 2.63 23.39
CA LEU A 1 18.49 3.67 22.38
C LEU A 1 19.83 3.45 21.66
N LEU A 2 20.94 3.15 22.38
CA LEU A 2 22.26 2.91 21.78
C LEU A 2 22.30 1.59 20.97
N ALA A 3 21.63 0.53 21.41
CA ALA A 3 21.54 -0.73 20.68
C ALA A 3 20.73 -0.59 19.38
N SER A 4 19.69 0.23 19.37
CA SER A 4 18.91 0.56 18.19
C SER A 4 19.73 1.33 17.15
N SER A 5 20.58 2.26 17.60
CA SER A 5 21.49 3.00 16.74
C SER A 5 22.57 2.10 16.10
N ALA A 6 23.15 1.18 16.87
CA ALA A 6 24.14 0.24 16.37
C ALA A 6 23.56 -0.74 15.34
N ALA A 7 22.37 -1.29 15.59
CA ALA A 7 21.68 -2.13 14.63
C ALA A 7 21.36 -1.38 13.32
N SER A 8 20.83 -0.16 13.44
CA SER A 8 20.57 0.71 12.29
C SER A 8 21.87 1.03 11.49
N ASP A 9 22.99 1.19 12.18
CA ASP A 9 24.28 1.49 11.54
C ASP A 9 24.89 0.28 10.84
N VAL A 10 24.71 -0.91 11.37
CA VAL A 10 25.10 -2.17 10.70
C VAL A 10 24.32 -2.35 9.40
N TYR A 11 23.00 -2.11 9.39
CA TYR A 11 22.18 -2.21 8.19
C TYR A 11 22.50 -1.15 7.12
N LYS A 12 22.90 0.03 7.53
CA LYS A 12 23.29 1.10 6.59
C LYS A 12 24.57 0.82 5.81
N ARG A 13 25.46 -0.02 6.34
CA ARG A 13 26.78 -0.32 5.73
C ARG A 13 26.75 -1.54 4.83
N GLN A 14 25.69 -2.32 4.86
CA GLN A 14 25.57 -3.54 4.08
C GLN A 14 25.03 -3.22 2.68
N ALA A 15 25.33 -4.07 1.70
CA ALA A 15 24.71 -4.01 0.39
C ALA A 15 23.19 -4.22 0.51
N ILE A 16 22.43 -3.90 -0.55
CA ILE A 16 20.96 -4.12 -0.55
C ILE A 16 20.59 -5.56 -0.21
N ASP A 17 21.46 -6.51 -0.45
CA ASP A 17 21.35 -7.93 -0.10
C ASP A 17 21.89 -8.29 1.30
N ALA A 18 21.98 -7.32 2.18
CA ALA A 18 22.63 -7.34 3.50
C ALA A 18 22.28 -8.54 4.39
N THR A 19 21.17 -9.22 4.12
CA THR A 19 20.73 -10.40 4.87
C THR A 19 21.30 -11.70 4.31
N GLY A 20 21.98 -11.66 3.15
CA GLY A 20 22.35 -12.83 2.38
C GLY A 20 21.16 -13.55 1.71
N ASN A 21 19.94 -13.03 1.92
CA ASN A 21 18.70 -13.66 1.46
C ASN A 21 18.12 -13.00 0.21
N LYS A 22 18.75 -11.94 -0.30
CA LYS A 22 18.30 -11.21 -1.49
C LYS A 22 16.78 -10.97 -1.49
N TRP A 23 16.26 -10.49 -0.36
CA TRP A 23 14.82 -10.31 -0.11
C TRP A 23 14.12 -9.53 -1.24
N TYR A 24 14.84 -8.60 -1.89
CA TYR A 24 14.36 -7.80 -3.01
C TYR A 24 14.27 -8.59 -4.34
N GLU A 25 14.87 -9.77 -4.43
CA GLU A 25 14.72 -10.69 -5.57
C GLU A 25 13.54 -11.65 -5.38
N ASP A 26 13.03 -11.80 -4.16
CA ASP A 26 11.90 -12.69 -3.86
C ASP A 26 10.56 -12.05 -4.28
N SER A 27 10.20 -12.22 -5.55
CA SER A 27 8.90 -11.80 -6.07
C SER A 27 7.72 -12.52 -5.41
N ASN A 28 7.93 -13.70 -4.82
CA ASN A 28 6.90 -14.40 -4.05
C ASN A 28 6.66 -13.75 -2.69
N GLY A 29 7.64 -13.05 -2.14
CA GLY A 29 7.49 -12.27 -0.91
C GLY A 29 6.35 -11.25 -0.99
N ILE A 30 6.16 -10.62 -2.14
CA ILE A 30 5.07 -9.68 -2.38
C ILE A 30 3.72 -10.41 -2.42
N LYS A 31 3.65 -11.56 -3.10
CA LYS A 31 2.41 -12.35 -3.27
C LYS A 31 1.92 -12.94 -1.96
N ASN A 32 2.84 -13.29 -1.08
CA ASN A 32 2.57 -14.03 0.15
C ASN A 32 3.00 -13.25 1.39
N LEU A 33 2.93 -11.92 1.35
CA LEU A 33 3.42 -11.06 2.43
C LEU A 33 2.83 -11.45 3.79
N VAL A 34 1.72 -12.17 3.80
CA VAL A 34 0.93 -12.42 5.00
C VAL A 34 0.45 -13.84 5.19
N ALA A 35 0.47 -14.69 4.18
CA ALA A 35 0.00 -16.07 4.30
C ALA A 35 0.92 -16.92 5.20
N GLY A 36 0.98 -16.59 6.50
CA GLY A 36 1.60 -17.40 7.55
C GLY A 36 3.09 -17.70 7.41
N TYR A 37 3.75 -17.17 6.40
CA TYR A 37 5.15 -17.42 6.15
C TYR A 37 6.03 -16.40 6.86
N ASN A 38 6.99 -16.91 7.65
CA ASN A 38 8.04 -16.07 8.18
C ASN A 38 9.00 -15.73 7.03
N ARG A 39 8.95 -14.50 6.54
CA ARG A 39 9.82 -14.05 5.45
C ARG A 39 11.12 -13.47 6.00
N PRO A 40 12.25 -13.67 5.32
CA PRO A 40 13.51 -13.03 5.67
C PRO A 40 13.41 -11.49 5.72
N GLU A 41 12.46 -10.92 4.99
CA GLU A 41 12.15 -9.50 4.97
C GLU A 41 11.65 -8.95 6.31
N PHE A 42 11.05 -9.80 7.19
CA PHE A 42 10.45 -9.34 8.43
C PHE A 42 11.49 -9.19 9.54
N LEU A 43 11.72 -7.95 9.97
CA LEU A 43 12.56 -7.62 11.12
C LEU A 43 11.78 -7.76 12.43
N TRP A 44 10.53 -7.33 12.42
CA TRP A 44 9.63 -7.45 13.57
C TRP A 44 8.20 -7.72 13.10
N ARG A 45 7.54 -8.66 13.75
CA ARG A 45 6.22 -9.14 13.36
C ARG A 45 5.41 -9.63 14.56
N SER A 46 4.09 -9.76 14.37
CA SER A 46 3.24 -10.45 15.34
C SER A 46 3.57 -11.94 15.43
N ASN A 47 3.05 -12.59 16.46
CA ASN A 47 2.95 -14.04 16.48
C ASN A 47 2.09 -14.52 15.29
N LYS A 48 2.35 -15.75 14.86
CA LYS A 48 1.52 -16.44 13.88
C LYS A 48 0.13 -16.69 14.49
N ASN A 49 -0.91 -16.24 13.83
CA ASN A 49 -2.29 -16.49 14.21
C ASN A 49 -2.97 -17.38 13.16
N GLU A 50 -3.75 -18.35 13.61
CA GLU A 50 -4.52 -19.24 12.75
C GLU A 50 -6.01 -18.96 12.93
N SER A 51 -6.63 -18.31 11.95
CA SER A 51 -8.05 -17.97 11.96
C SER A 51 -8.55 -17.64 10.55
N ALA A 52 -9.86 -17.45 10.41
CA ALA A 52 -10.50 -16.89 9.23
C ALA A 52 -11.05 -15.48 9.49
N ASP A 53 -10.68 -14.85 10.60
CA ASP A 53 -11.33 -13.61 11.04
C ASP A 53 -11.00 -12.45 10.11
N LEU A 54 -9.76 -12.43 9.58
CA LEU A 54 -9.35 -11.40 8.63
C LEU A 54 -10.15 -11.49 7.32
N GLU A 55 -10.36 -12.69 6.79
CA GLU A 55 -11.16 -12.94 5.60
C GLU A 55 -12.62 -12.63 5.84
N LYS A 56 -13.19 -13.07 6.97
CA LYS A 56 -14.57 -12.73 7.36
C LYS A 56 -14.80 -11.23 7.49
N ASP A 57 -13.79 -10.47 7.88
CA ASP A 57 -13.90 -9.02 7.96
C ASP A 57 -13.65 -8.32 6.62
N GLN A 58 -12.81 -8.85 5.74
CA GLN A 58 -12.31 -8.12 4.58
C GLN A 58 -12.79 -8.64 3.22
N TYR A 59 -13.12 -9.93 3.10
CA TYR A 59 -13.63 -10.47 1.84
C TYR A 59 -14.89 -9.74 1.36
N PRO A 60 -15.13 -9.73 0.03
CA PRO A 60 -16.42 -9.34 -0.52
C PRO A 60 -17.58 -10.19 0.04
N PRO A 61 -18.82 -9.68 0.06
CA PRO A 61 -20.00 -10.40 0.56
C PRO A 61 -20.25 -11.76 -0.11
N SER A 62 -19.96 -11.91 -1.42
CA SER A 62 -20.09 -13.19 -2.11
C SER A 62 -19.14 -14.28 -1.58
N LEU A 63 -18.08 -13.87 -0.91
CA LEU A 63 -17.14 -14.75 -0.21
C LEU A 63 -17.38 -14.78 1.30
N PHE A 64 -18.58 -14.38 1.76
CA PHE A 64 -19.00 -14.32 3.16
C PHE A 64 -18.22 -13.34 4.03
N GLY A 65 -17.60 -12.31 3.43
CA GLY A 65 -16.92 -11.24 4.14
C GLY A 65 -17.80 -10.00 4.33
N LYS A 66 -17.27 -9.05 5.13
CA LYS A 66 -17.95 -7.79 5.47
C LYS A 66 -17.38 -6.58 4.70
N GLY A 67 -16.39 -6.78 3.84
CA GLY A 67 -15.82 -5.72 3.00
C GLY A 67 -15.41 -4.46 3.75
N ARG A 68 -14.85 -4.55 4.96
CA ARG A 68 -14.64 -3.40 5.85
C ARG A 68 -13.65 -2.37 5.32
N VAL A 69 -12.62 -2.80 4.60
CA VAL A 69 -11.62 -1.91 4.01
C VAL A 69 -11.89 -1.75 2.53
N ASN A 70 -12.18 -0.52 2.13
CA ASN A 70 -12.42 -0.16 0.74
C ASN A 70 -11.27 0.71 0.21
N PRO A 71 -10.35 0.15 -0.59
CA PRO A 71 -9.33 0.94 -1.27
C PRO A 71 -9.93 2.07 -2.09
N THR A 72 -9.32 3.26 -2.07
CA THR A 72 -9.83 4.40 -2.84
C THR A 72 -9.28 4.42 -4.26
N GLN A 73 -10.02 5.02 -5.20
CA GLN A 73 -9.53 5.29 -6.55
C GLN A 73 -8.22 6.10 -6.53
N ASN A 74 -8.07 7.03 -5.58
CA ASN A 74 -6.83 7.78 -5.39
C ASN A 74 -5.60 6.88 -5.14
N LEU A 75 -5.78 5.73 -4.49
CA LEU A 75 -4.72 4.74 -4.33
C LEU A 75 -4.52 3.93 -5.61
N VAL A 76 -5.60 3.51 -6.26
CA VAL A 76 -5.55 2.77 -7.53
C VAL A 76 -4.84 3.58 -8.61
N ASP A 77 -5.11 4.88 -8.70
CA ASP A 77 -4.45 5.79 -9.65
C ASP A 77 -2.95 5.98 -9.36
N ALA A 78 -2.53 5.79 -8.11
CA ALA A 78 -1.13 5.91 -7.74
C ALA A 78 -0.25 4.76 -8.24
N PHE A 79 -0.84 3.59 -8.53
CA PHE A 79 -0.11 2.50 -9.18
C PHE A 79 0.23 2.90 -10.61
N PRO A 80 1.50 2.81 -11.04
CA PRO A 80 1.89 3.18 -12.41
C PRO A 80 1.41 2.15 -13.43
N ALA A 81 1.59 2.44 -14.70
CA ALA A 81 1.54 1.45 -15.77
C ALA A 81 2.72 0.45 -15.64
N LEU A 82 2.63 -0.69 -16.29
CA LEU A 82 3.64 -1.75 -16.24
C LEU A 82 5.03 -1.25 -16.65
N ASN A 83 5.10 -0.32 -17.62
CA ASN A 83 6.33 0.32 -18.05
C ASN A 83 6.90 1.36 -17.05
N GLY A 84 6.28 1.49 -15.89
CA GLY A 84 6.73 2.33 -14.79
C GLY A 84 6.27 3.78 -14.81
N TYR A 85 5.70 4.28 -15.90
CA TYR A 85 5.18 5.65 -15.98
C TYR A 85 3.90 5.82 -15.15
N PRO A 86 3.73 6.95 -14.44
CA PRO A 86 2.44 7.32 -13.84
C PRO A 86 1.33 7.30 -14.90
N ILE A 87 0.12 6.88 -14.55
CA ILE A 87 -1.01 6.80 -15.51
C ILE A 87 -1.40 8.15 -16.12
N SER A 88 -1.03 9.26 -15.48
CA SER A 88 -1.21 10.61 -15.98
C SER A 88 -0.17 11.01 -17.03
N ASP A 89 0.92 10.27 -17.18
CA ASP A 89 1.92 10.52 -18.20
C ASP A 89 1.49 9.89 -19.53
N PRO A 90 1.50 10.62 -20.64
CA PRO A 90 1.13 10.06 -21.97
C PRO A 90 1.93 8.82 -22.37
N LYS A 91 3.18 8.69 -21.87
CA LYS A 91 4.05 7.53 -22.14
C LYS A 91 3.61 6.27 -21.40
N SER A 92 2.68 6.35 -20.45
CA SER A 92 2.16 5.21 -19.72
C SER A 92 1.38 4.24 -20.61
N GLY A 93 0.77 4.73 -21.70
CA GLY A 93 -0.16 3.94 -22.50
C GLY A 93 -1.48 3.61 -21.77
N TYR A 94 -1.76 4.27 -20.65
CA TYR A 94 -2.96 4.01 -19.85
C TYR A 94 -4.24 4.19 -20.64
N ASN A 95 -5.14 3.19 -20.54
CA ASN A 95 -6.47 3.24 -21.15
C ASN A 95 -7.56 3.26 -20.08
N ALA A 96 -8.28 4.37 -19.98
CA ALA A 96 -9.37 4.55 -19.01
C ALA A 96 -10.57 3.60 -19.24
N GLN A 97 -10.73 3.03 -20.42
CA GLN A 97 -11.78 2.02 -20.71
C GLN A 97 -11.33 0.61 -20.29
N ASN A 98 -10.06 0.40 -20.05
CA ASN A 98 -9.51 -0.82 -19.49
C ASN A 98 -8.51 -0.50 -18.37
N PRO A 99 -8.99 0.08 -17.24
CA PRO A 99 -8.14 0.77 -16.27
C PRO A 99 -7.23 -0.16 -15.47
N TYR A 100 -7.41 -1.47 -15.56
CA TYR A 100 -6.66 -2.46 -14.78
C TYR A 100 -5.65 -3.24 -15.61
N ALA A 101 -5.67 -3.10 -16.95
CA ALA A 101 -4.69 -3.75 -17.82
C ALA A 101 -3.35 -3.00 -17.81
N ASP A 102 -2.27 -3.74 -17.97
CA ASP A 102 -0.90 -3.22 -18.11
C ASP A 102 -0.50 -2.25 -16.99
N ARG A 103 -0.87 -2.62 -15.76
CA ARG A 103 -0.58 -1.87 -14.53
C ARG A 103 0.51 -2.56 -13.71
N ASP A 104 1.08 -1.82 -12.80
CA ASP A 104 1.95 -2.37 -11.75
C ASP A 104 1.32 -3.64 -11.16
N PRO A 105 2.03 -4.78 -11.17
CA PRO A 105 1.47 -6.06 -10.71
C PRO A 105 0.95 -6.04 -9.27
N ARG A 106 1.45 -5.15 -8.42
CA ARG A 106 0.98 -4.97 -7.04
C ARG A 106 -0.48 -4.51 -6.98
N LEU A 107 -1.01 -3.84 -8.01
CA LEU A 107 -2.43 -3.47 -8.05
C LEU A 107 -3.30 -4.71 -7.89
N ALA A 108 -3.09 -5.74 -8.71
CA ALA A 108 -3.85 -6.99 -8.65
C ALA A 108 -3.53 -7.84 -7.41
N LEU A 109 -2.33 -7.68 -6.82
CA LEU A 109 -1.93 -8.39 -5.61
C LEU A 109 -2.51 -7.79 -4.32
N TYR A 110 -2.81 -6.49 -4.32
CA TYR A 110 -3.21 -5.77 -3.12
C TYR A 110 -4.68 -5.36 -3.09
N ILE A 111 -5.32 -5.29 -4.26
CA ILE A 111 -6.69 -4.78 -4.43
C ILE A 111 -7.51 -5.74 -5.27
N ILE A 112 -8.72 -6.06 -4.79
CA ILE A 112 -9.76 -6.73 -5.54
C ILE A 112 -10.57 -5.64 -6.25
N TYR A 113 -10.62 -5.72 -7.58
CA TYR A 113 -11.38 -4.81 -8.45
C TYR A 113 -12.38 -5.59 -9.31
N ASN A 114 -13.23 -4.91 -10.04
CA ASN A 114 -14.23 -5.53 -10.91
C ASN A 114 -13.60 -6.52 -11.90
N GLY A 115 -14.09 -7.74 -11.92
CA GLY A 115 -13.58 -8.81 -12.78
C GLY A 115 -12.38 -9.59 -12.21
N SER A 116 -11.80 -9.17 -11.07
CA SER A 116 -10.72 -9.94 -10.45
C SER A 116 -11.22 -11.23 -9.81
N LYS A 117 -10.36 -12.24 -9.73
CA LYS A 117 -10.66 -13.52 -9.07
C LYS A 117 -10.21 -13.48 -7.61
N ALA A 118 -11.04 -13.94 -6.70
CA ALA A 118 -10.73 -14.00 -5.27
C ALA A 118 -11.32 -15.23 -4.58
N GLY A 119 -10.80 -15.53 -3.38
CA GLY A 119 -11.22 -16.66 -2.56
C GLY A 119 -10.71 -18.01 -3.08
N ASN A 120 -10.94 -19.07 -2.29
CA ASN A 120 -10.47 -20.42 -2.56
C ASN A 120 -11.09 -21.04 -3.83
N SER A 121 -12.27 -20.59 -4.22
CA SER A 121 -12.96 -20.99 -5.46
C SER A 121 -12.54 -20.16 -6.68
N SER A 122 -11.64 -19.18 -6.51
CA SER A 122 -11.27 -18.24 -7.56
C SER A 122 -12.48 -17.57 -8.22
N SER A 123 -13.48 -17.19 -7.41
CA SER A 123 -14.71 -16.56 -7.89
C SER A 123 -14.43 -15.20 -8.52
N VAL A 124 -15.13 -14.89 -9.60
CA VAL A 124 -15.07 -13.57 -10.24
C VAL A 124 -15.88 -12.57 -9.38
N ILE A 125 -15.24 -11.51 -8.95
CA ILE A 125 -15.86 -10.45 -8.14
C ILE A 125 -16.41 -9.38 -9.07
N THR A 126 -17.71 -9.06 -8.92
CA THR A 126 -18.38 -8.04 -9.72
C THR A 126 -18.76 -6.86 -8.84
N THR A 127 -18.02 -5.74 -9.00
CA THR A 127 -18.29 -4.50 -8.24
C THR A 127 -19.12 -3.49 -9.02
N ALA A 128 -19.47 -3.77 -10.27
CA ALA A 128 -20.34 -2.93 -11.11
C ALA A 128 -21.71 -2.74 -10.42
N VAL A 129 -22.25 -1.51 -10.48
CA VAL A 129 -23.49 -1.14 -9.76
C VAL A 129 -24.74 -1.84 -10.30
N ASP A 130 -24.71 -2.27 -11.55
CA ASP A 130 -25.74 -3.09 -12.21
C ASP A 130 -25.55 -4.60 -11.95
N GLY A 131 -24.52 -4.98 -11.20
CA GLY A 131 -24.29 -6.35 -10.77
C GLY A 131 -25.41 -6.90 -9.89
N THR A 132 -25.69 -8.19 -10.03
CA THR A 132 -26.78 -8.86 -9.30
C THR A 132 -26.39 -9.32 -7.90
N ASN A 133 -25.09 -9.47 -7.63
CA ASN A 133 -24.59 -9.95 -6.34
C ASN A 133 -24.32 -8.79 -5.36
N ASN A 134 -24.11 -9.13 -4.10
CA ASN A 134 -23.85 -8.18 -3.02
C ASN A 134 -22.43 -7.57 -3.04
N ASP A 135 -21.55 -7.95 -3.97
CA ASP A 135 -20.24 -7.33 -4.13
C ASP A 135 -20.32 -5.99 -4.88
N ALA A 136 -21.43 -5.72 -5.55
CA ALA A 136 -21.65 -4.50 -6.31
C ALA A 136 -21.57 -3.26 -5.40
N MET A 137 -21.02 -2.18 -5.92
CA MET A 137 -20.82 -0.93 -5.17
C MET A 137 -22.13 -0.42 -4.56
N ASN A 138 -22.12 -0.18 -3.25
CA ASN A 138 -23.27 0.29 -2.45
C ASN A 138 -24.53 -0.63 -2.50
N LYS A 139 -24.36 -1.91 -2.82
CA LYS A 139 -25.50 -2.84 -3.00
C LYS A 139 -26.07 -3.33 -1.68
N PHE A 140 -25.22 -3.69 -0.73
CA PHE A 140 -25.62 -4.22 0.58
C PHE A 140 -25.00 -3.37 1.69
N ASP A 141 -25.84 -2.73 2.47
CA ASP A 141 -25.40 -1.81 3.52
C ASP A 141 -24.51 -2.49 4.56
N GLY A 142 -23.40 -1.84 4.89
CA GLY A 142 -22.43 -2.30 5.86
C GLY A 142 -21.47 -3.40 5.40
N ALA A 143 -21.60 -3.93 4.17
CA ALA A 143 -20.71 -4.98 3.67
C ALA A 143 -20.24 -4.79 2.21
N SER A 144 -21.05 -4.18 1.35
CA SER A 144 -20.62 -3.87 -0.02
C SER A 144 -19.68 -2.69 -0.05
N THR A 145 -18.74 -2.73 -0.99
CA THR A 145 -17.80 -1.64 -1.18
C THR A 145 -18.47 -0.30 -1.50
N ARG A 146 -17.97 0.76 -0.90
CA ARG A 146 -18.37 2.14 -1.22
C ARG A 146 -17.54 2.75 -2.36
N THR A 147 -16.39 2.14 -2.68
CA THR A 147 -15.43 2.68 -3.63
C THR A 147 -15.31 1.87 -4.93
N GLY A 148 -15.98 0.71 -5.03
CA GLY A 148 -15.81 -0.23 -6.13
C GLY A 148 -14.62 -1.17 -5.98
N TYR A 149 -13.95 -1.17 -4.83
CA TYR A 149 -12.76 -1.97 -4.53
C TYR A 149 -12.86 -2.67 -3.18
N TYR A 150 -12.19 -3.83 -3.05
CA TYR A 150 -12.00 -4.53 -1.79
C TYR A 150 -10.51 -4.76 -1.52
N LEU A 151 -10.16 -4.93 -0.26
CA LEU A 151 -8.81 -5.29 0.15
C LEU A 151 -8.47 -6.71 -0.30
N ARG A 152 -7.25 -6.90 -0.82
CA ARG A 152 -6.66 -8.22 -1.09
C ARG A 152 -5.37 -8.45 -0.29
N LYS A 153 -4.57 -7.40 -0.13
CA LYS A 153 -3.33 -7.50 0.66
C LYS A 153 -3.64 -8.04 2.04
N PHE A 154 -2.81 -8.97 2.52
CA PHE A 154 -2.96 -9.64 3.82
C PHE A 154 -3.99 -10.77 3.89
N LEU A 155 -4.80 -10.98 2.89
CA LEU A 155 -5.76 -12.08 2.88
C LEU A 155 -5.12 -13.36 2.34
N ASP A 156 -5.43 -14.48 2.97
CA ASP A 156 -5.13 -15.80 2.42
C ASP A 156 -6.28 -16.25 1.51
N MET A 157 -6.03 -16.21 0.19
CA MET A 157 -7.06 -16.58 -0.80
C MET A 157 -7.48 -18.06 -0.73
N ASN A 158 -6.81 -18.90 0.05
CA ASN A 158 -7.19 -20.29 0.27
C ASN A 158 -8.21 -20.45 1.42
N VAL A 159 -8.42 -19.43 2.24
CA VAL A 159 -9.40 -19.46 3.32
C VAL A 159 -10.80 -19.44 2.76
N ASN A 160 -11.64 -20.34 3.26
CA ASN A 160 -13.08 -20.36 3.04
C ASN A 160 -13.78 -19.72 4.24
N ALA A 161 -14.38 -18.55 4.06
CA ALA A 161 -15.09 -17.84 5.12
C ALA A 161 -16.58 -18.24 5.25
N ASN A 162 -17.07 -19.21 4.45
CA ASN A 162 -18.45 -19.70 4.53
C ASN A 162 -18.73 -20.30 5.92
N PRO A 163 -19.74 -19.80 6.67
CA PRO A 163 -20.06 -20.29 8.01
C PRO A 163 -20.31 -21.80 8.09
N SER A 164 -20.82 -22.41 7.02
CA SER A 164 -21.11 -23.85 6.97
C SER A 164 -19.88 -24.72 6.75
N ASN A 165 -18.75 -24.14 6.27
CA ASN A 165 -17.52 -24.87 5.97
C ASN A 165 -16.30 -23.93 6.06
N THR A 166 -16.15 -23.27 7.19
CA THR A 166 -15.03 -22.35 7.41
C THR A 166 -13.71 -23.12 7.48
N THR A 167 -12.69 -22.64 6.76
CA THR A 167 -11.30 -23.07 6.92
C THR A 167 -10.47 -21.92 7.48
N ASN A 168 -9.43 -22.23 8.23
CA ASN A 168 -8.52 -21.23 8.77
C ASN A 168 -7.27 -21.09 7.90
N GLY A 169 -6.71 -19.89 7.89
CA GLY A 169 -5.39 -19.58 7.35
C GLY A 169 -4.45 -19.05 8.41
N TYR A 170 -3.17 -19.04 8.10
CA TYR A 170 -2.16 -18.48 9.00
C TYR A 170 -1.84 -17.05 8.63
N HIS A 171 -1.86 -16.16 9.62
CA HIS A 171 -1.59 -14.74 9.44
C HIS A 171 -0.43 -14.29 10.30
N ILE A 172 0.41 -13.44 9.72
CA ILE A 172 1.48 -12.72 10.41
C ILE A 172 1.36 -11.27 9.99
N LYS A 173 1.28 -10.36 10.97
CA LYS A 173 1.31 -8.92 10.71
C LYS A 173 2.75 -8.43 10.79
N PRO A 174 3.35 -7.96 9.68
CA PRO A 174 4.64 -7.30 9.72
C PRO A 174 4.48 -5.92 10.37
N TRP A 175 5.35 -5.59 11.32
CA TRP A 175 5.43 -4.26 11.92
C TRP A 175 6.62 -3.47 11.40
N ILE A 176 7.76 -4.16 11.21
CA ILE A 176 8.95 -3.58 10.58
C ILE A 176 9.49 -4.60 9.59
N ARG A 177 9.75 -4.16 8.38
CA ARG A 177 10.33 -4.96 7.32
C ARG A 177 11.41 -4.21 6.55
N TYR A 178 12.32 -4.93 5.91
CA TYR A 178 13.46 -4.34 5.19
C TYR A 178 13.05 -3.31 4.15
N THR A 179 11.96 -3.55 3.41
CA THR A 179 11.45 -2.59 2.43
C THR A 179 11.20 -1.21 3.03
N GLU A 180 10.62 -1.13 4.24
CA GLU A 180 10.43 0.15 4.92
C GLU A 180 11.76 0.84 5.23
N ILE A 181 12.74 0.09 5.76
CA ILE A 181 14.06 0.62 6.10
C ILE A 181 14.77 1.13 4.85
N PHE A 182 14.76 0.36 3.76
CA PHE A 182 15.40 0.76 2.52
C PHE A 182 14.68 1.94 1.84
N LEU A 183 13.35 2.01 1.90
CA LEU A 183 12.59 3.18 1.43
C LEU A 183 12.92 4.44 2.26
N GLY A 184 13.08 4.29 3.59
CA GLY A 184 13.57 5.37 4.45
C GLY A 184 14.99 5.81 4.10
N TYR A 185 15.87 4.84 3.83
CA TYR A 185 17.22 5.13 3.33
C TYR A 185 17.19 5.86 1.98
N ALA A 186 16.40 5.37 1.02
CA ALA A 186 16.32 6.01 -0.31
C ALA A 186 15.85 7.48 -0.21
N GLU A 187 14.89 7.75 0.67
CA GLU A 187 14.43 9.12 0.94
C GLU A 187 15.57 9.99 1.48
N ALA A 188 16.25 9.52 2.53
CA ALA A 188 17.34 10.27 3.14
C ALA A 188 18.54 10.46 2.18
N ALA A 189 18.90 9.42 1.43
CA ALA A 189 20.01 9.46 0.47
C ALA A 189 19.73 10.42 -0.68
N ASN A 190 18.49 10.41 -1.20
CA ASN A 190 18.09 11.35 -2.25
C ASN A 190 18.18 12.80 -1.78
N GLU A 191 17.74 13.08 -0.54
CA GLU A 191 17.82 14.44 0.02
C GLU A 191 19.28 14.89 0.24
N ALA A 192 20.13 13.99 0.75
CA ALA A 192 21.49 14.32 1.11
C ALA A 192 22.46 14.37 -0.08
N TRP A 193 22.28 13.47 -1.05
CA TRP A 193 23.30 13.23 -2.10
C TRP A 193 22.72 13.19 -3.52
N GLY A 194 21.42 13.39 -3.66
CA GLY A 194 20.72 13.21 -4.94
C GLY A 194 20.47 11.73 -5.31
N PRO A 195 19.80 11.49 -6.44
CA PRO A 195 19.31 10.14 -6.79
C PRO A 195 20.40 9.07 -6.87
N GLN A 196 21.55 9.40 -7.40
CA GLN A 196 22.66 8.46 -7.64
C GLN A 196 23.82 8.59 -6.65
N GLY A 197 23.75 9.59 -5.75
CA GLY A 197 24.75 9.77 -4.71
C GLY A 197 24.68 8.66 -3.67
N LYS A 198 25.86 8.20 -3.22
CA LYS A 198 25.97 7.04 -2.30
C LYS A 198 26.51 7.44 -0.92
N GLY A 199 27.11 8.63 -0.77
CA GLY A 199 27.86 8.97 0.44
C GLY A 199 28.94 7.91 0.71
N ALA A 200 28.95 7.39 1.94
CA ALA A 200 29.84 6.29 2.33
C ALA A 200 29.24 4.88 2.11
N ASN A 201 28.09 4.76 1.45
CA ASN A 201 27.40 3.50 1.24
C ASN A 201 27.70 2.90 -0.14
N SER A 202 27.42 1.62 -0.32
CA SER A 202 27.63 0.90 -1.59
C SER A 202 26.51 1.11 -2.62
N TYR A 203 25.36 1.66 -2.22
CA TYR A 203 24.18 1.85 -3.05
C TYR A 203 23.56 3.24 -2.87
N SER A 204 22.82 3.69 -3.86
CA SER A 204 22.16 4.98 -3.93
C SER A 204 20.63 4.85 -3.71
N ALA A 205 19.93 5.99 -3.64
CA ALA A 205 18.47 6.00 -3.68
C ALA A 205 17.92 5.32 -4.95
N TYR A 206 18.54 5.61 -6.10
CA TYR A 206 18.19 4.96 -7.37
C TYR A 206 18.33 3.43 -7.31
N ASP A 207 19.43 2.91 -6.76
CA ASP A 207 19.67 1.47 -6.66
C ASP A 207 18.59 0.77 -5.82
N VAL A 208 18.17 1.39 -4.71
CA VAL A 208 17.10 0.89 -3.84
C VAL A 208 15.76 0.87 -4.56
N ILE A 209 15.37 1.97 -5.19
CA ILE A 209 14.09 2.07 -5.89
C ILE A 209 14.06 1.09 -7.07
N LYS A 210 15.16 0.95 -7.79
CA LYS A 210 15.31 -0.04 -8.86
C LYS A 210 15.04 -1.47 -8.36
N ALA A 211 15.68 -1.86 -7.26
CA ALA A 211 15.50 -3.20 -6.68
C ALA A 211 14.05 -3.47 -6.25
N ILE A 212 13.39 -2.50 -5.58
CA ILE A 212 12.00 -2.64 -5.13
C ILE A 212 11.05 -2.75 -6.33
N ARG A 213 11.22 -1.90 -7.34
CA ARG A 213 10.36 -1.89 -8.53
C ARG A 213 10.57 -3.13 -9.41
N GLN A 214 11.80 -3.60 -9.57
CA GLN A 214 12.09 -4.88 -10.24
C GLN A 214 11.44 -6.06 -9.53
N ARG A 215 11.53 -6.13 -8.19
CA ARG A 215 10.83 -7.15 -7.39
C ARG A 215 9.32 -7.12 -7.61
N ALA A 216 8.76 -5.92 -7.72
CA ALA A 216 7.33 -5.73 -8.00
C ALA A 216 6.92 -6.16 -9.41
N GLY A 217 7.88 -6.35 -10.31
CA GLY A 217 7.63 -6.66 -11.71
C GLY A 217 7.30 -5.41 -12.55
N VAL A 218 7.67 -4.21 -12.07
CA VAL A 218 7.52 -2.97 -12.82
C VAL A 218 8.69 -2.83 -13.80
N GLY A 219 8.36 -2.46 -15.02
CA GLY A 219 9.31 -2.32 -16.13
C GLY A 219 9.10 -3.38 -17.21
N GLU A 220 9.39 -3.01 -18.45
CA GLU A 220 9.28 -3.88 -19.61
C GLU A 220 10.67 -4.35 -20.05
N ASN A 221 10.77 -5.59 -20.54
CA ASN A 221 12.02 -6.15 -21.09
C ASN A 221 13.24 -5.98 -20.18
N GLY A 222 13.01 -6.03 -18.85
CA GLY A 222 14.07 -5.92 -17.85
C GLY A 222 14.52 -4.48 -17.55
N GLY A 223 13.81 -3.46 -18.06
CA GLY A 223 14.08 -2.05 -17.80
C GLY A 223 12.88 -1.30 -17.24
N ASP A 224 13.15 -0.18 -16.55
CA ASP A 224 12.14 0.75 -16.03
C ASP A 224 12.41 2.13 -16.64
N PRO A 225 11.80 2.44 -17.79
CA PRO A 225 12.10 3.68 -18.50
C PRO A 225 11.69 4.94 -17.73
N TYR A 226 10.70 4.86 -16.83
CA TYR A 226 10.37 6.01 -15.98
C TYR A 226 11.46 6.27 -14.95
N LEU A 227 11.92 5.23 -14.24
CA LEU A 227 13.04 5.36 -13.30
C LEU A 227 14.29 5.93 -13.97
N GLU A 228 14.62 5.42 -15.18
CA GLU A 228 15.74 5.94 -15.97
C GLU A 228 15.57 7.41 -16.33
N SER A 229 14.35 7.86 -16.62
CA SER A 229 14.07 9.26 -16.98
C SER A 229 14.23 10.23 -15.82
N VAL A 230 14.10 9.76 -14.57
CA VAL A 230 14.16 10.61 -13.36
C VAL A 230 15.46 10.47 -12.55
N LYS A 231 16.36 9.58 -12.94
CA LYS A 231 17.58 9.23 -12.19
C LYS A 231 18.54 10.40 -11.93
N ASN A 232 18.43 11.51 -12.65
CA ASN A 232 19.23 12.71 -12.49
C ASN A 232 18.46 13.89 -11.88
N ASP A 233 17.16 13.71 -11.58
CA ASP A 233 16.30 14.76 -11.06
C ASP A 233 15.90 14.45 -9.62
N GLN A 234 16.48 15.16 -8.66
CA GLN A 234 16.25 14.94 -7.23
C GLN A 234 14.78 15.14 -6.85
N ASN A 235 14.08 16.11 -7.44
CA ASN A 235 12.69 16.38 -7.12
C ASN A 235 11.76 15.28 -7.64
N LYS A 236 11.94 14.87 -8.89
CA LYS A 236 11.17 13.76 -9.47
C LYS A 236 11.48 12.44 -8.77
N MET A 237 12.73 12.20 -8.39
CA MET A 237 13.09 11.02 -7.60
C MET A 237 12.43 11.06 -6.21
N ARG A 238 12.35 12.22 -5.56
CA ARG A 238 11.63 12.39 -4.29
C ARG A 238 10.15 12.00 -4.44
N GLU A 239 9.50 12.47 -5.48
CA GLU A 239 8.10 12.11 -5.76
C GLU A 239 7.94 10.61 -6.02
N LEU A 240 8.85 10.03 -6.80
CA LEU A 240 8.85 8.59 -7.05
C LEU A 240 9.05 7.79 -5.76
N ILE A 241 10.01 8.14 -4.91
CA ILE A 241 10.25 7.49 -3.61
C ILE A 241 9.00 7.58 -2.72
N ARG A 242 8.38 8.76 -2.63
CA ARG A 242 7.15 8.96 -1.85
C ARG A 242 5.98 8.14 -2.38
N ASN A 243 5.86 8.02 -3.70
CA ASN A 243 4.84 7.18 -4.30
C ASN A 243 5.16 5.69 -4.08
N GLU A 244 6.41 5.28 -4.21
CA GLU A 244 6.84 3.90 -3.96
C GLU A 244 6.56 3.48 -2.50
N ARG A 245 6.82 4.35 -1.52
CA ARG A 245 6.39 4.14 -0.13
C ARG A 245 4.87 3.99 -0.01
N ARG A 246 4.11 4.82 -0.73
CA ARG A 246 2.64 4.76 -0.74
C ARG A 246 2.13 3.41 -1.24
N LEU A 247 2.71 2.88 -2.30
CA LEU A 247 2.28 1.63 -2.95
C LEU A 247 2.73 0.42 -2.14
N GLU A 248 4.02 0.34 -1.87
CA GLU A 248 4.63 -0.82 -1.23
C GLU A 248 4.12 -1.02 0.20
N LEU A 249 3.95 0.08 0.95
CA LEU A 249 3.51 0.07 2.35
C LEU A 249 2.01 0.39 2.52
N CYS A 250 1.22 0.32 1.44
CA CYS A 250 -0.23 0.54 1.57
C CYS A 250 -0.85 -0.50 2.52
N PHE A 251 -1.83 -0.04 3.30
CA PHE A 251 -2.52 -0.81 4.34
C PHE A 251 -1.66 -1.23 5.55
N GLU A 252 -0.40 -0.78 5.64
CA GLU A 252 0.51 -1.05 6.76
C GLU A 252 0.55 0.10 7.80
N GLY A 253 -0.26 1.14 7.62
CA GLY A 253 -0.39 2.24 8.58
C GLY A 253 0.57 3.42 8.37
N PHE A 254 1.48 3.36 7.40
CA PHE A 254 2.52 4.38 7.20
C PHE A 254 2.02 5.68 6.57
N ARG A 255 1.04 5.63 5.66
CA ARG A 255 0.60 6.80 4.87
C ARG A 255 0.17 7.99 5.73
N PHE A 256 -0.54 7.74 6.82
CA PHE A 256 -0.97 8.77 7.76
C PHE A 256 0.21 9.56 8.33
N TRP A 257 1.26 8.85 8.74
CA TRP A 257 2.46 9.46 9.31
C TRP A 257 3.35 10.09 8.26
N ASP A 258 3.50 9.46 7.09
CA ASP A 258 4.29 9.98 5.97
C ASP A 258 3.78 11.35 5.52
N LEU A 259 2.48 11.52 5.34
CA LEU A 259 1.88 12.81 4.95
C LEU A 259 2.16 13.91 5.96
N ARG A 260 2.17 13.57 7.26
CA ARG A 260 2.45 14.51 8.35
C ARG A 260 3.93 14.86 8.44
N ARG A 261 4.82 13.88 8.45
CA ARG A 261 6.26 14.12 8.54
C ARG A 261 6.81 14.84 7.33
N TRP A 262 6.25 14.61 6.14
CA TRP A 262 6.57 15.38 4.94
C TRP A 262 5.95 16.77 4.94
N LYS A 263 5.06 17.04 5.87
CA LYS A 263 4.33 18.30 5.98
C LYS A 263 3.75 18.72 4.63
N VAL A 264 3.05 17.78 3.99
CA VAL A 264 2.43 18.02 2.69
C VAL A 264 1.39 19.12 2.80
N ASP A 265 1.12 19.80 1.68
CA ASP A 265 0.08 20.84 1.63
C ASP A 265 -1.26 20.31 2.14
N ILE A 266 -1.97 21.15 2.88
CA ILE A 266 -3.25 20.80 3.52
C ILE A 266 -4.31 20.37 2.51
N SER A 267 -4.26 20.87 1.27
CA SER A 267 -5.15 20.43 0.19
C SER A 267 -5.00 18.94 -0.11
N LYS A 268 -3.78 18.39 0.03
CA LYS A 268 -3.53 16.97 -0.14
C LYS A 268 -4.12 16.12 0.98
N LEU A 269 -4.16 16.66 2.19
CA LEU A 269 -4.80 16.01 3.35
C LEU A 269 -6.34 16.06 3.25
N ASN A 270 -6.86 17.09 2.58
CA ASN A 270 -8.29 17.28 2.29
C ASN A 270 -8.72 16.69 0.94
N GLU A 271 -7.84 15.99 0.23
CA GLU A 271 -8.21 15.35 -1.03
C GLU A 271 -9.41 14.41 -0.83
N THR A 272 -10.48 14.63 -1.62
CA THR A 272 -11.68 13.79 -1.58
C THR A 272 -11.33 12.33 -1.86
N ALA A 273 -11.81 11.42 -1.04
CA ALA A 273 -11.72 9.99 -1.31
C ALA A 273 -12.65 9.65 -2.49
N LYS A 274 -12.11 9.01 -3.51
CA LYS A 274 -12.81 8.67 -4.75
C LYS A 274 -12.99 7.18 -4.90
N GLY A 275 -14.00 6.79 -5.67
CA GLY A 275 -14.29 5.42 -6.06
C GLY A 275 -14.46 5.29 -7.57
N MET A 276 -14.55 4.05 -8.05
CA MET A 276 -14.85 3.69 -9.42
C MET A 276 -16.26 3.10 -9.49
N LYS A 277 -17.18 3.85 -10.07
CA LYS A 277 -18.52 3.36 -10.40
C LYS A 277 -18.50 2.77 -11.80
N ILE A 278 -18.92 1.53 -11.93
CA ILE A 278 -18.98 0.82 -13.20
C ILE A 278 -20.42 0.48 -13.50
N THR A 279 -20.87 0.80 -14.72
CA THR A 279 -22.20 0.44 -15.24
C THR A 279 -22.02 -0.15 -16.65
N GLY A 280 -22.27 -1.44 -16.79
CA GLY A 280 -21.89 -2.17 -18.00
C GLY A 280 -20.39 -2.08 -18.26
N THR A 281 -20.00 -1.44 -19.35
CA THR A 281 -18.60 -1.19 -19.72
C THR A 281 -18.14 0.24 -19.38
N HIS A 282 -19.02 1.10 -18.87
CA HIS A 282 -18.70 2.49 -18.56
C HIS A 282 -18.05 2.61 -17.18
N HIS A 283 -16.91 3.28 -17.10
CA HIS A 283 -16.15 3.55 -15.90
C HIS A 283 -16.23 5.04 -15.55
N GLU A 284 -16.70 5.35 -14.35
CA GLU A 284 -16.88 6.71 -13.85
C GLU A 284 -16.21 6.87 -12.50
N VAL A 285 -15.30 7.85 -12.37
CA VAL A 285 -14.72 8.21 -11.09
C VAL A 285 -15.70 9.08 -10.31
N VAL A 286 -16.08 8.66 -9.11
CA VAL A 286 -17.06 9.34 -8.27
C VAL A 286 -16.47 9.75 -6.93
N ASP A 287 -17.00 10.83 -6.35
CA ASP A 287 -16.67 11.26 -5.00
C ASP A 287 -17.38 10.37 -3.98
N VAL A 288 -16.64 9.84 -3.00
CA VAL A 288 -17.16 8.94 -1.96
C VAL A 288 -17.21 9.64 -0.61
N GLU A 289 -16.12 10.32 -0.23
CA GLU A 289 -16.01 10.94 1.08
C GLU A 289 -15.15 12.20 1.03
N LYS A 290 -15.66 13.30 1.53
CA LYS A 290 -14.89 14.53 1.74
C LYS A 290 -14.13 14.45 3.06
N ARG A 291 -12.89 14.89 3.05
CA ARG A 291 -12.06 15.01 4.25
C ARG A 291 -12.10 16.45 4.75
N ASP A 292 -12.06 16.61 6.06
CA ASP A 292 -11.99 17.91 6.73
C ASP A 292 -10.82 17.94 7.71
N TYR A 293 -9.63 18.17 7.17
CA TYR A 293 -8.41 18.25 7.93
C TYR A 293 -8.03 19.71 8.16
N LYS A 294 -7.71 20.05 9.43
CA LYS A 294 -7.30 21.40 9.85
C LYS A 294 -5.82 21.42 10.20
N ASP A 295 -5.18 22.58 10.15
CA ASP A 295 -3.75 22.75 10.45
C ASP A 295 -3.36 22.20 11.83
N TYR A 296 -4.20 22.39 12.84
CA TYR A 296 -3.90 21.90 14.18
C TYR A 296 -3.89 20.37 14.27
N MET A 297 -4.50 19.65 13.32
CA MET A 297 -4.57 18.18 13.28
C MET A 297 -3.26 17.51 12.88
N TYR A 298 -2.20 18.27 12.53
CA TYR A 298 -0.85 17.70 12.41
C TYR A 298 -0.39 17.06 13.72
N TYR A 299 -0.87 17.58 14.84
CA TYR A 299 -0.69 17.01 16.18
C TYR A 299 -2.01 16.39 16.64
N GLY A 300 -1.96 15.20 17.23
CA GLY A 300 -3.14 14.59 17.81
C GLY A 300 -3.60 15.34 19.08
N PRO A 301 -4.86 15.21 19.50
CA PRO A 301 -5.29 15.69 20.79
C PRO A 301 -4.62 14.91 21.92
N VAL A 302 -4.39 15.57 23.05
CA VAL A 302 -4.13 14.84 24.29
C VAL A 302 -5.43 14.14 24.69
N PRO A 303 -5.43 12.80 24.90
CA PRO A 303 -6.65 12.09 25.29
C PRO A 303 -7.27 12.70 26.55
N TYR A 304 -8.58 12.94 26.53
CA TYR A 304 -9.28 13.54 27.66
C TYR A 304 -9.08 12.78 28.98
N SER A 305 -9.02 11.45 28.90
CA SER A 305 -8.71 10.60 30.06
C SER A 305 -7.34 10.87 30.68
N GLU A 306 -6.36 11.34 29.90
CA GLU A 306 -5.03 11.69 30.43
C GLU A 306 -5.06 13.08 31.07
N MET A 307 -5.81 14.01 30.50
CA MET A 307 -5.98 15.34 31.07
C MET A 307 -6.65 15.29 32.47
N LEU A 308 -7.56 14.33 32.67
CA LEU A 308 -8.19 14.12 34.00
C LEU A 308 -7.23 13.56 35.07
N LYS A 309 -6.09 13.03 34.69
CA LYS A 309 -5.09 12.45 35.61
C LYS A 309 -4.03 13.46 36.07
N PHE A 310 -3.91 14.58 35.36
CA PHE A 310 -2.82 15.51 35.58
C PHE A 310 -3.24 16.96 35.21
N ASP A 311 -3.55 17.77 36.19
CA ASP A 311 -4.11 19.11 36.03
C ASP A 311 -3.22 20.11 35.28
N ALA A 312 -1.89 19.88 35.27
CA ALA A 312 -0.97 20.70 34.50
C ALA A 312 -0.85 20.30 33.02
N LEU A 313 -1.54 19.25 32.58
CA LEU A 313 -1.54 18.81 31.19
C LEU A 313 -2.46 19.71 30.37
N ILE A 314 -1.87 20.40 29.40
CA ILE A 314 -2.59 21.34 28.53
C ILE A 314 -2.89 20.69 27.20
N GLN A 315 -4.11 20.87 26.68
CA GLN A 315 -4.50 20.39 25.36
C GLN A 315 -3.69 21.07 24.25
N ASN A 316 -3.40 20.32 23.21
CA ASN A 316 -2.78 20.88 22.00
C ASN A 316 -3.68 21.95 21.40
N LYS A 317 -3.04 23.04 20.92
CA LYS A 317 -3.75 24.19 20.35
C LYS A 317 -4.71 23.75 19.23
N GLY A 318 -5.96 24.13 19.35
CA GLY A 318 -7.01 23.86 18.35
C GLY A 318 -7.93 22.66 18.65
N TRP A 319 -7.57 21.86 19.66
CA TRP A 319 -8.39 20.73 20.12
C TRP A 319 -9.26 21.09 21.33
#